data_e6a0c3026a7bf077d3b3a2cfa5a9a582
#
_entry.id   e6a0c3026a7bf077d3b3a2cfa5a9a582
#
_cell.length_a   1.000
_cell.length_b   1.000
_cell.length_c   1.000
_cell.angle_alpha   90.00
_cell.angle_beta   90.00
_cell.angle_gamma   90.00
#
_symmetry.space_group_name_H-M   'P 1'
#
loop_
_entity.id
_entity.type
_entity.pdbx_description
1 polymer ?
#
loop_
_entity_poly.entity_id
_entity_poly.type
_entity_poly.pdbx_seq_one_letter_code
_entity_poly.pdbx_strand_id
1 'polypeptide(L)'
;MAQKTILIITDGIGSNKNGKFNAFEAAKKPNYDKFFKEIPNSLIKTSGNAVGLPEGQMGNSEVGHMCIGSGRVLYQNLVKISRGFDDGSIAENEALKALFKKCKKIHVMGLYSDGGVHSHMEHFDGMCELASKNGCEVFAHAITDGRDVSPNSGLNFIKSLEAKFKVATVCGRFYAMDRDKRWERVKEAYDSLVNGANLSDLAPSEYLQKSYDEGVTDEFVKPASFNGFKGIGKDDGVIFINFRNDRAREICEALGEEKFSEFKRPFAIKNLITMTEYDANFKFEVLFKNEKIKNTLSEVIAAAGLRQLHTAETEKYAHVTFFFNGGVEELASNETRVLIPSPKVKTYDEKPEMSAAEVCKAVLKGMDDEQDFIVVNFANGDMVGHTGNYEAAIKAVEAVDMALGEIYAKAKEKNYAMIITSDHGNCEEMRDSSGELLTNHTTYDVFCFVMADGVKELKNGGLNNIAPSVLKLMGLEIPAEMDEALF
;
A
#
# COMPACT_ATOMS: atom_id res chain seq x y z
N MET A 1 36.17 7.65 -7.81
CA MET A 1 35.56 7.04 -6.61
C MET A 1 34.15 7.58 -6.52
N ALA A 2 33.18 6.75 -6.13
CA ALA A 2 31.80 7.20 -5.93
C ALA A 2 31.77 8.27 -4.82
N GLN A 3 30.89 9.29 -4.96
CA GLN A 3 30.66 10.28 -3.93
C GLN A 3 29.98 9.60 -2.74
N LYS A 4 30.57 9.64 -1.55
CA LYS A 4 29.96 9.12 -0.33
C LYS A 4 28.71 9.92 -0.01
N THR A 5 27.61 9.24 0.29
CA THR A 5 26.29 9.88 0.41
C THR A 5 25.53 9.41 1.66
N ILE A 6 24.85 10.32 2.34
CA ILE A 6 23.96 10.04 3.47
C ILE A 6 22.54 10.41 3.09
N LEU A 7 21.63 9.48 3.29
CA LEU A 7 20.18 9.70 3.23
C LEU A 7 19.61 9.74 4.64
N ILE A 8 19.05 10.86 5.04
CA ILE A 8 18.44 11.07 6.34
C ILE A 8 16.93 11.20 6.16
N ILE A 9 16.17 10.36 6.85
CA ILE A 9 14.71 10.38 6.88
C ILE A 9 14.29 10.87 8.26
N THR A 10 13.71 12.06 8.32
CA THR A 10 13.17 12.67 9.54
C THR A 10 11.68 12.40 9.60
N ASP A 11 11.35 11.19 10.05
CA ASP A 11 10.03 10.57 10.00
C ASP A 11 8.92 11.44 10.63
N GLY A 12 7.82 11.60 9.91
CA GLY A 12 6.65 12.33 10.40
C GLY A 12 6.80 13.86 10.44
N ILE A 13 7.71 14.46 9.66
CA ILE A 13 7.89 15.91 9.58
C ILE A 13 7.45 16.42 8.21
N GLY A 14 6.26 17.04 8.15
CA GLY A 14 5.68 17.62 6.94
C GLY A 14 5.76 19.14 6.88
N SER A 15 5.30 19.70 5.75
CA SER A 15 5.29 21.13 5.46
C SER A 15 3.89 21.71 5.56
N ASN A 16 3.58 22.39 6.66
CA ASN A 16 2.33 23.13 6.84
C ASN A 16 2.60 24.56 7.37
N LYS A 17 2.78 25.52 6.47
CA LYS A 17 3.14 26.90 6.83
C LYS A 17 2.07 27.67 7.61
N ASN A 18 0.83 27.21 7.63
CA ASN A 18 -0.30 27.92 8.20
C ASN A 18 -0.95 27.23 9.42
N GLY A 19 -0.37 26.12 9.90
CA GLY A 19 -0.93 25.33 10.99
C GLY A 19 -0.74 25.98 12.37
N LYS A 20 -1.82 26.15 13.13
CA LYS A 20 -1.76 26.72 14.50
C LYS A 20 -1.08 25.81 15.52
N PHE A 21 -1.12 24.50 15.30
CA PHE A 21 -0.51 23.48 16.15
C PHE A 21 0.51 22.68 15.35
N ASN A 22 1.44 23.39 14.72
CA ASN A 22 2.54 22.87 13.95
C ASN A 22 3.78 22.83 14.85
N ALA A 23 4.14 21.61 15.31
CA ALA A 23 5.28 21.42 16.20
C ALA A 23 6.61 21.73 15.50
N PHE A 24 6.70 21.46 14.18
CA PHE A 24 7.91 21.78 13.41
C PHE A 24 8.15 23.30 13.35
N GLU A 25 7.12 24.11 13.08
CA GLU A 25 7.28 25.58 13.04
C GLU A 25 7.55 26.18 14.42
N ALA A 26 6.99 25.60 15.48
CA ALA A 26 7.19 26.07 16.85
C ALA A 26 8.54 25.69 17.47
N ALA A 27 9.20 24.66 16.94
CA ALA A 27 10.45 24.16 17.47
C ALA A 27 11.63 25.12 17.23
N LYS A 28 12.59 25.14 18.18
CA LYS A 28 13.90 25.78 17.99
C LYS A 28 14.76 24.87 17.11
N LYS A 29 14.83 25.19 15.83
CA LYS A 29 15.47 24.38 14.80
C LYS A 29 16.54 25.13 14.00
N PRO A 30 17.61 25.62 14.65
CA PRO A 30 18.61 26.48 13.99
C PRO A 30 19.31 25.81 12.81
N ASN A 31 19.42 24.46 12.79
CA ASN A 31 20.02 23.74 11.68
C ASN A 31 19.08 23.68 10.48
N TYR A 32 17.83 23.32 10.67
CA TYR A 32 16.82 23.41 9.61
C TYR A 32 16.69 24.84 9.06
N ASP A 33 16.66 25.86 9.94
CA ASP A 33 16.58 27.26 9.53
C ASP A 33 17.76 27.69 8.68
N LYS A 34 18.96 27.12 8.95
CA LYS A 34 20.15 27.28 8.13
C LYS A 34 20.02 26.54 6.81
N PHE A 35 19.52 25.29 6.80
CA PHE A 35 19.36 24.48 5.60
C PHE A 35 18.41 25.14 4.61
N PHE A 36 17.29 25.70 5.06
CA PHE A 36 16.38 26.46 4.20
C PHE A 36 17.03 27.64 3.48
N LYS A 37 18.06 28.23 4.07
CA LYS A 37 18.78 29.40 3.50
C LYS A 37 19.94 29.03 2.62
N GLU A 38 20.66 27.95 2.96
CA GLU A 38 21.97 27.65 2.40
C GLU A 38 21.99 26.42 1.50
N ILE A 39 20.98 25.53 1.58
CA ILE A 39 20.95 24.25 0.86
C ILE A 39 19.78 24.25 -0.13
N PRO A 40 20.01 23.82 -1.40
CA PRO A 40 18.93 23.60 -2.34
C PRO A 40 17.86 22.70 -1.75
N ASN A 41 16.61 23.14 -1.84
CA ASN A 41 15.49 22.40 -1.26
C ASN A 41 14.22 22.48 -2.14
N SER A 42 13.36 21.50 -1.97
CA SER A 42 12.08 21.39 -2.66
C SER A 42 11.05 20.71 -1.76
N LEU A 43 9.82 20.62 -2.25
CA LEU A 43 8.76 19.83 -1.63
C LEU A 43 8.57 18.53 -2.39
N ILE A 44 8.34 17.44 -1.66
CA ILE A 44 8.07 16.11 -2.18
C ILE A 44 6.72 15.60 -1.67
N LYS A 45 5.95 14.99 -2.58
CA LYS A 45 4.66 14.39 -2.29
C LYS A 45 4.84 13.05 -1.59
N THR A 46 4.03 12.81 -0.55
CA THR A 46 4.10 11.61 0.30
C THR A 46 2.75 10.93 0.50
N SER A 47 1.70 11.34 -0.21
CA SER A 47 0.33 10.85 -0.02
C SER A 47 -0.36 10.52 -1.35
N GLY A 48 -1.46 9.81 -1.27
CA GLY A 48 -2.31 9.47 -2.42
C GLY A 48 -1.54 8.79 -3.55
N ASN A 49 -1.90 9.09 -4.78
CA ASN A 49 -1.32 8.48 -5.98
C ASN A 49 0.20 8.67 -6.11
N ALA A 50 0.77 9.68 -5.48
CA ALA A 50 2.22 9.92 -5.52
C ALA A 50 3.03 8.82 -4.80
N VAL A 51 2.40 8.03 -3.95
CA VAL A 51 3.00 6.90 -3.24
C VAL A 51 2.26 5.57 -3.51
N GLY A 52 1.38 5.55 -4.51
CA GLY A 52 0.65 4.35 -4.92
C GLY A 52 -0.59 4.02 -4.08
N LEU A 53 -1.05 4.98 -3.27
CA LEU A 53 -2.27 4.90 -2.47
C LEU A 53 -3.45 5.56 -3.21
N PRO A 54 -4.72 5.28 -2.83
CA PRO A 54 -5.87 6.04 -3.29
C PRO A 54 -5.71 7.54 -3.06
N GLU A 55 -6.33 8.35 -3.92
CA GLU A 55 -6.29 9.81 -3.81
C GLU A 55 -6.87 10.27 -2.46
N GLY A 56 -6.21 11.25 -1.82
CA GLY A 56 -6.59 11.75 -0.50
C GLY A 56 -6.19 10.85 0.69
N GLN A 57 -5.67 9.65 0.45
CA GLN A 57 -5.17 8.80 1.52
C GLN A 57 -3.78 9.26 1.97
N MET A 58 -3.60 9.47 3.27
CA MET A 58 -2.32 9.82 3.87
C MET A 58 -1.29 8.71 3.69
N GLY A 59 -0.02 9.08 3.49
CA GLY A 59 1.10 8.15 3.46
C GLY A 59 1.35 7.48 4.81
N ASN A 60 2.26 6.50 4.79
CA ASN A 60 2.74 5.82 5.99
C ASN A 60 4.18 5.38 5.79
N SER A 61 4.86 5.03 6.89
CA SER A 61 6.29 4.73 6.83
C SER A 61 6.60 3.49 5.99
N GLU A 62 5.74 2.47 5.94
CA GLU A 62 5.95 1.27 5.11
C GLU A 62 6.00 1.64 3.62
N VAL A 63 4.94 2.28 3.14
CA VAL A 63 4.81 2.72 1.74
C VAL A 63 5.88 3.76 1.40
N GLY A 64 6.12 4.73 2.28
CA GLY A 64 7.12 5.77 2.09
C GLY A 64 8.53 5.21 1.90
N HIS A 65 8.97 4.33 2.80
CA HIS A 65 10.30 3.72 2.71
C HIS A 65 10.45 2.77 1.52
N MET A 66 9.37 2.06 1.15
CA MET A 66 9.36 1.26 -0.07
C MET A 66 9.52 2.12 -1.34
N CYS A 67 8.82 3.26 -1.42
CA CYS A 67 8.98 4.20 -2.54
C CYS A 67 10.40 4.79 -2.57
N ILE A 68 10.92 5.22 -1.42
CA ILE A 68 12.30 5.76 -1.31
C ILE A 68 13.31 4.71 -1.77
N GLY A 69 13.25 3.49 -1.23
CA GLY A 69 14.25 2.46 -1.51
C GLY A 69 14.14 1.83 -2.90
N SER A 70 12.93 1.77 -3.48
CA SER A 70 12.72 1.23 -4.83
C SER A 70 12.91 2.25 -5.94
N GLY A 71 12.91 3.55 -5.63
CA GLY A 71 13.03 4.64 -6.61
C GLY A 71 11.86 4.74 -7.58
N ARG A 72 10.69 4.18 -7.23
CA ARG A 72 9.48 4.17 -8.06
C ARG A 72 8.21 4.13 -7.22
N VAL A 73 7.09 4.55 -7.80
CA VAL A 73 5.79 4.44 -7.15
C VAL A 73 5.31 2.99 -7.20
N LEU A 74 5.08 2.41 -6.03
CA LEU A 74 4.57 1.03 -5.88
C LEU A 74 3.07 1.08 -5.61
N TYR A 75 2.27 0.97 -6.66
CA TYR A 75 0.82 1.05 -6.54
C TYR A 75 0.25 -0.13 -5.76
N GLN A 76 -0.56 0.17 -4.74
CA GLN A 76 -1.39 -0.84 -4.08
C GLN A 76 -2.39 -1.45 -5.05
N ASN A 77 -2.83 -2.68 -4.78
CA ASN A 77 -3.69 -3.44 -5.70
C ASN A 77 -4.93 -2.65 -6.16
N LEU A 78 -5.61 -1.94 -5.25
CA LEU A 78 -6.76 -1.11 -5.60
C LEU A 78 -6.39 -0.10 -6.71
N VAL A 79 -5.34 0.68 -6.51
CA VAL A 79 -4.91 1.72 -7.46
C VAL A 79 -4.34 1.11 -8.74
N LYS A 80 -3.52 0.03 -8.62
CA LYS A 80 -2.95 -0.69 -9.77
C LYS A 80 -4.04 -1.22 -10.70
N ILE A 81 -5.09 -1.80 -10.13
CA ILE A 81 -6.20 -2.36 -10.90
C ILE A 81 -7.05 -1.25 -11.52
N SER A 82 -7.39 -0.20 -10.74
CA SER A 82 -8.12 0.97 -11.27
C SER A 82 -7.41 1.56 -12.49
N ARG A 83 -6.11 1.80 -12.39
CA ARG A 83 -5.30 2.29 -13.52
C ARG A 83 -5.36 1.35 -14.73
N GLY A 84 -5.31 0.03 -14.50
CA GLY A 84 -5.41 -0.95 -15.58
C GLY A 84 -6.75 -0.90 -16.33
N PHE A 85 -7.83 -0.51 -15.66
CA PHE A 85 -9.12 -0.24 -16.30
C PHE A 85 -9.12 1.12 -17.01
N ASP A 86 -8.58 2.17 -16.37
CA ASP A 86 -8.57 3.54 -16.90
C ASP A 86 -7.74 3.69 -18.18
N ASP A 87 -6.55 3.07 -18.21
CA ASP A 87 -5.64 3.10 -19.35
C ASP A 87 -5.91 1.98 -20.38
N GLY A 88 -6.84 1.07 -20.06
CA GLY A 88 -7.23 -0.04 -20.92
C GLY A 88 -6.24 -1.20 -20.98
N SER A 89 -5.14 -1.17 -20.21
CA SER A 89 -4.10 -2.22 -20.23
C SER A 89 -4.63 -3.57 -19.76
N ILE A 90 -5.65 -3.62 -18.91
CA ILE A 90 -6.31 -4.86 -18.49
C ILE A 90 -6.94 -5.62 -19.67
N ALA A 91 -7.44 -4.92 -20.68
CA ALA A 91 -8.02 -5.53 -21.86
C ALA A 91 -6.96 -6.24 -22.75
N GLU A 92 -5.71 -5.84 -22.62
CA GLU A 92 -4.58 -6.44 -23.31
C GLU A 92 -4.02 -7.69 -22.62
N ASN A 93 -4.55 -8.03 -21.43
CA ASN A 93 -4.10 -9.20 -20.68
C ASN A 93 -4.38 -10.50 -21.45
N GLU A 94 -3.33 -11.29 -21.73
CA GLU A 94 -3.42 -12.49 -22.55
C GLU A 94 -4.31 -13.59 -21.93
N ALA A 95 -4.33 -13.71 -20.59
CA ALA A 95 -5.18 -14.69 -19.93
C ALA A 95 -6.68 -14.35 -20.08
N LEU A 96 -7.05 -13.05 -20.01
CA LEU A 96 -8.42 -12.60 -20.28
C LEU A 96 -8.82 -12.82 -21.74
N LYS A 97 -7.97 -12.44 -22.69
CA LYS A 97 -8.21 -12.66 -24.12
C LYS A 97 -8.44 -14.14 -24.42
N ALA A 98 -7.61 -15.00 -23.86
CA ALA A 98 -7.73 -16.46 -24.01
C ALA A 98 -9.05 -16.98 -23.40
N LEU A 99 -9.43 -16.49 -22.19
CA LEU A 99 -10.67 -16.87 -21.54
C LEU A 99 -11.89 -16.45 -22.37
N PHE A 100 -11.99 -15.21 -22.82
CA PHE A 100 -13.11 -14.70 -23.61
C PHE A 100 -13.25 -15.38 -24.97
N LYS A 101 -12.13 -15.77 -25.59
CA LYS A 101 -12.14 -16.56 -26.82
C LYS A 101 -12.65 -17.99 -26.59
N LYS A 102 -12.31 -18.58 -25.45
CA LYS A 102 -12.63 -19.96 -25.08
C LYS A 102 -14.06 -20.11 -24.55
N CYS A 103 -14.48 -19.23 -23.67
CA CYS A 103 -15.72 -19.34 -22.92
C CYS A 103 -16.77 -18.38 -23.43
N LYS A 104 -17.97 -18.89 -23.72
CA LYS A 104 -19.11 -18.05 -24.17
C LYS A 104 -19.89 -17.45 -23.01
N LYS A 105 -19.80 -18.07 -21.84
CA LYS A 105 -20.39 -17.60 -20.58
C LYS A 105 -19.29 -17.24 -19.62
N ILE A 106 -19.36 -16.04 -19.08
CA ILE A 106 -18.41 -15.52 -18.09
C ILE A 106 -19.18 -15.16 -16.81
N HIS A 107 -18.69 -15.69 -15.72
CA HIS A 107 -19.17 -15.44 -14.38
C HIS A 107 -18.19 -14.50 -13.68
N VAL A 108 -18.62 -13.26 -13.42
CA VAL A 108 -17.84 -12.29 -12.64
C VAL A 108 -18.34 -12.31 -11.21
N MET A 109 -17.45 -12.54 -10.25
CA MET A 109 -17.81 -12.67 -8.85
C MET A 109 -16.86 -11.93 -7.93
N GLY A 110 -17.36 -11.43 -6.80
CA GLY A 110 -16.56 -10.74 -5.79
C GLY A 110 -17.40 -9.88 -4.86
N LEU A 111 -16.73 -9.28 -3.89
CA LEU A 111 -17.35 -8.33 -2.97
C LEU A 111 -17.76 -7.08 -3.76
N TYR A 112 -19.02 -6.72 -3.70
CA TYR A 112 -19.60 -5.62 -4.48
C TYR A 112 -19.95 -4.44 -3.57
N SER A 113 -18.98 -3.59 -3.31
CA SER A 113 -19.11 -2.34 -2.54
C SER A 113 -18.05 -1.31 -3.00
N ASP A 114 -18.15 -0.10 -2.51
CA ASP A 114 -17.19 0.99 -2.71
C ASP A 114 -16.12 1.06 -1.61
N GLY A 115 -16.09 0.10 -0.68
CA GLY A 115 -15.18 0.11 0.48
C GLY A 115 -13.70 -0.03 0.13
N GLY A 116 -13.35 -0.66 -1.00
CA GLY A 116 -11.98 -0.72 -1.52
C GLY A 116 -10.99 -1.54 -0.69
N VAL A 117 -11.46 -2.35 0.28
CA VAL A 117 -10.59 -3.16 1.16
C VAL A 117 -10.25 -4.52 0.55
N HIS A 118 -11.24 -5.22 0.03
CA HIS A 118 -11.07 -6.55 -0.59
C HIS A 118 -11.31 -6.53 -2.09
N SER A 119 -12.17 -5.64 -2.56
CA SER A 119 -12.62 -5.47 -3.92
C SER A 119 -13.13 -4.04 -4.11
N HIS A 120 -13.50 -3.67 -5.33
CA HIS A 120 -14.18 -2.41 -5.62
C HIS A 120 -15.24 -2.63 -6.69
N MET A 121 -16.44 -2.05 -6.51
CA MET A 121 -17.55 -2.22 -7.44
C MET A 121 -17.23 -1.76 -8.86
N GLU A 122 -16.42 -0.71 -9.05
CA GLU A 122 -16.01 -0.24 -10.37
C GLU A 122 -15.15 -1.27 -11.12
N HIS A 123 -14.29 -2.01 -10.42
CA HIS A 123 -13.53 -3.11 -11.05
C HIS A 123 -14.45 -4.25 -11.47
N PHE A 124 -15.47 -4.52 -10.66
CA PHE A 124 -16.48 -5.53 -10.98
C PHE A 124 -17.27 -5.15 -12.23
N ASP A 125 -17.80 -3.92 -12.27
CA ASP A 125 -18.54 -3.38 -13.41
C ASP A 125 -17.67 -3.36 -14.67
N GLY A 126 -16.44 -2.84 -14.57
CA GLY A 126 -15.47 -2.79 -15.66
C GLY A 126 -15.18 -4.18 -16.24
N MET A 127 -15.07 -5.20 -15.39
CA MET A 127 -14.85 -6.57 -15.87
C MET A 127 -16.09 -7.15 -16.57
N CYS A 128 -17.28 -6.91 -16.02
CA CYS A 128 -18.53 -7.29 -16.69
C CYS A 128 -18.67 -6.64 -18.08
N GLU A 129 -18.38 -5.34 -18.16
CA GLU A 129 -18.38 -4.61 -19.45
C GLU A 129 -17.34 -5.18 -20.42
N LEU A 130 -16.13 -5.45 -19.95
CA LEU A 130 -15.06 -5.98 -20.77
C LEU A 130 -15.44 -7.35 -21.36
N ALA A 131 -16.00 -8.24 -20.55
CA ALA A 131 -16.47 -9.55 -21.00
C ALA A 131 -17.63 -9.39 -22.02
N SER A 132 -18.57 -8.49 -21.76
CA SER A 132 -19.69 -8.20 -22.68
C SER A 132 -19.21 -7.65 -24.03
N LYS A 133 -18.25 -6.72 -24.02
CA LYS A 133 -17.64 -6.15 -25.24
C LYS A 133 -16.94 -7.21 -26.09
N ASN A 134 -16.46 -8.29 -25.45
CA ASN A 134 -15.87 -9.44 -26.13
C ASN A 134 -16.89 -10.51 -26.58
N GLY A 135 -18.20 -10.20 -26.48
CA GLY A 135 -19.28 -11.06 -26.98
C GLY A 135 -19.62 -12.24 -26.07
N CYS A 136 -19.29 -12.17 -24.79
CA CYS A 136 -19.64 -13.18 -23.82
C CYS A 136 -21.00 -12.86 -23.16
N GLU A 137 -21.76 -13.92 -22.82
CA GLU A 137 -22.91 -13.81 -21.90
C GLU A 137 -22.38 -13.69 -20.48
N VAL A 138 -22.69 -12.59 -19.79
CA VAL A 138 -22.15 -12.28 -18.47
C VAL A 138 -23.17 -12.54 -17.37
N PHE A 139 -22.72 -13.20 -16.32
CA PHE A 139 -23.46 -13.46 -15.10
C PHE A 139 -22.73 -12.80 -13.91
N ALA A 140 -23.41 -11.90 -13.21
CA ALA A 140 -22.85 -11.21 -12.05
C ALA A 140 -23.20 -11.99 -10.76
N HIS A 141 -22.18 -12.25 -9.92
CA HIS A 141 -22.31 -12.92 -8.63
C HIS A 141 -21.82 -11.96 -7.54
N ALA A 142 -22.77 -11.23 -6.95
CA ALA A 142 -22.42 -10.21 -5.96
C ALA A 142 -22.32 -10.79 -4.55
N ILE A 143 -21.19 -10.51 -3.89
CA ILE A 143 -21.04 -10.72 -2.45
C ILE A 143 -21.31 -9.38 -1.77
N THR A 144 -22.28 -9.33 -0.84
CA THR A 144 -22.60 -8.12 -0.08
C THR A 144 -21.66 -7.94 1.10
N ASP A 145 -21.35 -6.69 1.44
CA ASP A 145 -20.28 -6.31 2.39
C ASP A 145 -20.79 -6.12 3.82
N GLY A 146 -21.29 -4.95 4.15
CA GLY A 146 -21.82 -4.60 5.46
C GLY A 146 -20.81 -4.57 6.63
N ARG A 147 -19.51 -4.65 6.32
CA ARG A 147 -18.42 -4.65 7.30
C ARG A 147 -17.38 -3.56 7.02
N ASP A 148 -16.96 -3.44 5.78
CA ASP A 148 -16.01 -2.38 5.35
C ASP A 148 -16.77 -1.13 4.87
N VAL A 149 -18.10 -1.24 4.74
CA VAL A 149 -19.06 -0.17 4.46
C VAL A 149 -20.25 -0.29 5.41
N SER A 150 -21.19 0.66 5.34
CA SER A 150 -22.41 0.63 6.18
C SER A 150 -23.16 -0.70 6.05
N PRO A 151 -23.70 -1.26 7.16
CA PRO A 151 -24.31 -2.59 7.20
C PRO A 151 -25.51 -2.80 6.27
N ASN A 152 -26.15 -1.74 5.79
CA ASN A 152 -27.33 -1.80 4.92
C ASN A 152 -27.14 -0.99 3.62
N SER A 153 -25.90 -0.76 3.20
CA SER A 153 -25.57 -0.01 1.96
C SER A 153 -25.74 -0.86 0.70
N GLY A 154 -25.72 -2.19 0.83
CA GLY A 154 -25.76 -3.14 -0.27
C GLY A 154 -26.99 -3.04 -1.16
N LEU A 155 -28.13 -2.59 -0.62
CA LEU A 155 -29.35 -2.41 -1.42
C LEU A 155 -29.15 -1.45 -2.60
N ASN A 156 -28.48 -0.32 -2.38
CA ASN A 156 -28.20 0.64 -3.44
C ASN A 156 -27.18 0.09 -4.44
N PHE A 157 -26.19 -0.65 -3.96
CA PHE A 157 -25.21 -1.31 -4.82
C PHE A 157 -25.87 -2.38 -5.69
N ILE A 158 -26.69 -3.26 -5.13
CA ILE A 158 -27.40 -4.32 -5.89
C ILE A 158 -28.38 -3.71 -6.91
N LYS A 159 -29.11 -2.64 -6.57
CA LYS A 159 -29.94 -1.91 -7.53
C LYS A 159 -29.14 -1.36 -8.70
N SER A 160 -27.95 -0.83 -8.44
CA SER A 160 -27.06 -0.35 -9.50
C SER A 160 -26.56 -1.49 -10.38
N LEU A 161 -26.22 -2.65 -9.79
CA LEU A 161 -25.74 -3.82 -10.52
C LEU A 161 -26.81 -4.44 -11.39
N GLU A 162 -28.01 -4.67 -10.84
CA GLU A 162 -29.13 -5.30 -11.59
C GLU A 162 -29.65 -4.44 -12.74
N ALA A 163 -29.48 -3.12 -12.66
CA ALA A 163 -29.81 -2.20 -13.75
C ALA A 163 -28.85 -2.32 -14.96
N LYS A 164 -27.62 -2.85 -14.74
CA LYS A 164 -26.58 -2.95 -15.76
C LYS A 164 -26.38 -4.38 -16.26
N PHE A 165 -26.45 -5.35 -15.37
CA PHE A 165 -26.06 -6.73 -15.64
C PHE A 165 -27.04 -7.74 -15.09
N LYS A 166 -27.02 -8.96 -15.63
CA LYS A 166 -27.79 -10.09 -15.16
C LYS A 166 -27.19 -10.62 -13.84
N VAL A 167 -27.79 -10.24 -12.72
CA VAL A 167 -27.37 -10.75 -11.40
C VAL A 167 -27.86 -12.20 -11.27
N ALA A 168 -26.93 -13.13 -11.15
CA ALA A 168 -27.18 -14.55 -11.04
C ALA A 168 -27.26 -15.02 -9.58
N THR A 169 -26.43 -14.48 -8.68
CA THR A 169 -26.47 -14.77 -7.24
C THR A 169 -26.19 -13.54 -6.40
N VAL A 170 -26.75 -13.50 -5.19
CA VAL A 170 -26.38 -12.57 -4.12
C VAL A 170 -26.13 -13.39 -2.85
N CYS A 171 -25.08 -13.02 -2.09
CA CYS A 171 -24.72 -13.73 -0.88
C CYS A 171 -23.89 -12.80 0.03
N GLY A 172 -24.15 -12.83 1.34
CA GLY A 172 -23.35 -12.08 2.31
C GLY A 172 -21.93 -12.62 2.43
N ARG A 173 -20.98 -11.73 2.71
CA ARG A 173 -19.55 -12.09 2.86
C ARG A 173 -19.30 -13.11 3.98
N PHE A 174 -20.19 -13.24 4.95
CA PHE A 174 -20.14 -14.25 5.99
C PHE A 174 -20.04 -15.67 5.43
N TYR A 175 -20.69 -15.94 4.28
CA TYR A 175 -20.69 -17.24 3.62
C TYR A 175 -19.54 -17.40 2.59
N ALA A 176 -19.43 -16.45 1.67
CA ALA A 176 -18.51 -16.56 0.53
C ALA A 176 -17.06 -16.12 0.85
N MET A 177 -16.85 -15.46 1.98
CA MET A 177 -15.55 -14.88 2.35
C MET A 177 -15.11 -15.33 3.75
N ASP A 178 -15.37 -16.60 4.10
CA ASP A 178 -14.80 -17.23 5.29
C ASP A 178 -13.28 -17.36 5.16
N ARG A 179 -12.56 -17.38 6.29
CA ARG A 179 -11.10 -17.61 6.36
C ARG A 179 -10.70 -18.50 7.53
N ASP A 180 -11.69 -19.09 8.21
CA ASP A 180 -11.52 -19.88 9.43
C ASP A 180 -11.86 -21.35 9.20
N LYS A 181 -11.89 -21.78 7.90
CA LYS A 181 -12.22 -23.15 7.45
C LYS A 181 -13.61 -23.61 7.89
N ARG A 182 -14.55 -22.71 7.91
CA ARG A 182 -15.95 -23.03 8.15
C ARG A 182 -16.63 -23.46 6.86
N TRP A 183 -16.26 -24.65 6.42
CA TRP A 183 -16.66 -25.19 5.12
C TRP A 183 -18.17 -25.35 4.94
N GLU A 184 -18.93 -25.44 6.02
CA GLU A 184 -20.40 -25.40 5.99
C GLU A 184 -20.94 -24.07 5.43
N ARG A 185 -20.31 -22.93 5.75
CA ARG A 185 -20.67 -21.61 5.21
C ARG A 185 -20.27 -21.47 3.76
N VAL A 186 -19.04 -21.83 3.46
CA VAL A 186 -18.48 -21.80 2.11
C VAL A 186 -19.34 -22.65 1.18
N LYS A 187 -19.82 -23.81 1.66
CA LYS A 187 -20.68 -24.71 0.92
C LYS A 187 -22.03 -24.08 0.55
N GLU A 188 -22.65 -23.32 1.43
CA GLU A 188 -23.90 -22.61 1.11
C GLU A 188 -23.72 -21.62 -0.05
N ALA A 189 -22.64 -20.84 -0.02
CA ALA A 189 -22.28 -19.95 -1.13
C ALA A 189 -21.95 -20.74 -2.40
N TYR A 190 -21.14 -21.79 -2.30
CA TYR A 190 -20.81 -22.68 -3.41
C TYR A 190 -22.06 -23.29 -4.07
N ASP A 191 -23.04 -23.77 -3.29
CA ASP A 191 -24.26 -24.39 -3.81
C ASP A 191 -25.11 -23.39 -4.60
N SER A 192 -25.20 -22.13 -4.20
CA SER A 192 -25.88 -21.09 -4.98
C SER A 192 -25.14 -20.80 -6.30
N LEU A 193 -23.80 -20.79 -6.28
CA LEU A 193 -22.97 -20.51 -7.43
C LEU A 193 -22.96 -21.66 -8.46
N VAL A 194 -22.70 -22.90 -8.01
CA VAL A 194 -22.47 -24.04 -8.91
C VAL A 194 -23.71 -24.86 -9.18
N ASN A 195 -24.61 -24.95 -8.20
CA ASN A 195 -25.82 -25.75 -8.31
C ASN A 195 -27.10 -24.92 -8.56
N GLY A 196 -26.99 -23.57 -8.56
CA GLY A 196 -28.18 -22.68 -8.66
C GLY A 196 -29.15 -22.86 -7.51
N ALA A 197 -28.62 -23.24 -6.32
CA ALA A 197 -29.47 -23.51 -5.16
C ALA A 197 -30.11 -22.22 -4.63
N ASN A 198 -31.18 -22.39 -3.86
CA ASN A 198 -31.95 -21.29 -3.26
C ASN A 198 -32.48 -20.29 -4.30
N LEU A 199 -33.04 -20.81 -5.39
CA LEU A 199 -33.61 -19.98 -6.44
C LEU A 199 -34.77 -19.14 -5.88
N SER A 200 -34.66 -17.83 -6.03
CA SER A 200 -35.67 -16.85 -5.62
C SER A 200 -36.47 -16.35 -6.83
N ASP A 201 -37.77 -16.15 -6.64
CA ASP A 201 -38.66 -15.52 -7.62
C ASP A 201 -38.61 -13.96 -7.50
N LEU A 202 -38.01 -13.43 -6.44
CA LEU A 202 -37.83 -11.99 -6.23
C LEU A 202 -36.69 -11.46 -7.09
N ALA A 203 -36.75 -10.18 -7.42
CA ALA A 203 -35.54 -9.49 -7.95
C ALA A 203 -34.43 -9.45 -6.88
N PRO A 204 -33.12 -9.39 -7.27
CA PRO A 204 -32.01 -9.36 -6.33
C PRO A 204 -32.11 -8.26 -5.26
N SER A 205 -32.54 -7.06 -5.64
CA SER A 205 -32.72 -5.95 -4.68
C SER A 205 -33.96 -6.15 -3.78
N GLU A 206 -35.00 -6.75 -4.28
CA GLU A 206 -36.20 -7.09 -3.46
C GLU A 206 -35.86 -8.17 -2.42
N TYR A 207 -35.07 -9.16 -2.81
CA TYR A 207 -34.58 -10.19 -1.88
C TYR A 207 -33.71 -9.57 -0.77
N LEU A 208 -32.84 -8.63 -1.11
CA LEU A 208 -32.03 -7.94 -0.12
C LEU A 208 -32.86 -7.05 0.81
N GLN A 209 -33.83 -6.31 0.27
CA GLN A 209 -34.79 -5.54 1.09
C GLN A 209 -35.55 -6.44 2.07
N LYS A 210 -36.04 -7.58 1.61
CA LYS A 210 -36.71 -8.56 2.47
C LYS A 210 -35.79 -9.05 3.60
N SER A 211 -34.52 -9.29 3.30
CA SER A 211 -33.50 -9.65 4.33
C SER A 211 -33.38 -8.57 5.40
N TYR A 212 -33.36 -7.30 5.02
CA TYR A 212 -33.37 -6.18 5.98
C TYR A 212 -34.65 -6.10 6.81
N ASP A 213 -35.78 -6.32 6.21
CA ASP A 213 -37.09 -6.36 6.91
C ASP A 213 -37.14 -7.48 7.96
N GLU A 214 -36.36 -8.56 7.74
CA GLU A 214 -36.17 -9.67 8.66
C GLU A 214 -35.03 -9.43 9.67
N GLY A 215 -34.38 -8.25 9.66
CA GLY A 215 -33.27 -7.88 10.55
C GLY A 215 -31.91 -8.43 10.16
N VAL A 216 -31.77 -8.95 8.94
CA VAL A 216 -30.51 -9.49 8.41
C VAL A 216 -29.81 -8.42 7.58
N THR A 217 -28.61 -8.01 8.00
CA THR A 217 -27.77 -7.01 7.31
C THR A 217 -26.91 -7.63 6.19
N ASP A 218 -26.28 -6.80 5.38
CA ASP A 218 -25.48 -7.19 4.20
C ASP A 218 -24.52 -8.35 4.46
N GLU A 219 -23.77 -8.30 5.57
CA GLU A 219 -22.78 -9.32 5.90
C GLU A 219 -23.37 -10.73 5.97
N PHE A 220 -24.62 -10.85 6.41
CA PHE A 220 -25.28 -12.12 6.75
C PHE A 220 -26.36 -12.54 5.78
N VAL A 221 -26.53 -11.87 4.65
CA VAL A 221 -27.51 -12.23 3.61
C VAL A 221 -27.28 -13.65 3.14
N LYS A 222 -28.30 -14.49 3.24
CA LYS A 222 -28.23 -15.90 2.83
C LYS A 222 -27.97 -16.01 1.32
N PRO A 223 -27.13 -16.97 0.89
CA PRO A 223 -26.90 -17.23 -0.53
C PRO A 223 -28.19 -17.55 -1.27
N ALA A 224 -28.46 -16.83 -2.35
CA ALA A 224 -29.60 -17.06 -3.22
C ALA A 224 -29.23 -16.87 -4.69
N SER A 225 -29.93 -17.60 -5.57
CA SER A 225 -29.83 -17.48 -7.02
C SER A 225 -31.07 -16.85 -7.61
N PHE A 226 -30.95 -16.21 -8.78
CA PHE A 226 -31.96 -15.35 -9.38
C PHE A 226 -32.14 -15.62 -10.88
N ASN A 227 -33.18 -15.08 -11.47
CA ASN A 227 -33.42 -15.07 -12.91
C ASN A 227 -33.34 -16.45 -13.58
N GLY A 228 -33.77 -17.50 -12.88
CA GLY A 228 -33.73 -18.87 -13.38
C GLY A 228 -32.31 -19.43 -13.58
N PHE A 229 -31.30 -18.88 -12.86
CA PHE A 229 -29.95 -19.35 -12.92
C PHE A 229 -29.83 -20.83 -12.53
N LYS A 230 -29.10 -21.61 -13.35
CA LYS A 230 -28.96 -23.06 -13.20
C LYS A 230 -27.63 -23.52 -12.60
N GLY A 231 -26.77 -22.56 -12.23
CA GLY A 231 -25.42 -22.80 -11.76
C GLY A 231 -24.36 -22.60 -12.83
N ILE A 232 -23.11 -22.45 -12.38
CA ILE A 232 -21.90 -22.32 -13.23
C ILE A 232 -21.63 -23.67 -13.89
N GLY A 233 -21.51 -23.67 -15.21
CA GLY A 233 -21.17 -24.86 -15.97
C GLY A 233 -19.68 -25.19 -15.90
N LYS A 234 -19.35 -26.48 -16.11
CA LYS A 234 -17.96 -26.99 -16.07
C LYS A 234 -17.00 -26.24 -17.03
N ASP A 235 -17.51 -25.82 -18.18
CA ASP A 235 -16.74 -25.20 -19.25
C ASP A 235 -16.89 -23.67 -19.31
N ASP A 236 -17.66 -23.09 -18.37
CA ASP A 236 -17.81 -21.65 -18.26
C ASP A 236 -16.53 -21.01 -17.70
N GLY A 237 -16.35 -19.73 -17.98
CA GLY A 237 -15.24 -18.93 -17.43
C GLY A 237 -15.69 -18.24 -16.14
N VAL A 238 -14.80 -18.19 -15.16
CA VAL A 238 -15.03 -17.51 -13.88
C VAL A 238 -13.91 -16.52 -13.62
N ILE A 239 -14.26 -15.29 -13.26
CA ILE A 239 -13.31 -14.24 -12.88
C ILE A 239 -13.64 -13.77 -11.47
N PHE A 240 -12.71 -13.95 -10.53
CA PHE A 240 -12.87 -13.49 -9.14
C PHE A 240 -12.19 -12.14 -8.95
N ILE A 241 -12.98 -11.11 -8.60
CA ILE A 241 -12.55 -9.70 -8.61
C ILE A 241 -11.79 -9.27 -7.36
N ASN A 242 -11.90 -9.98 -6.26
CA ASN A 242 -11.19 -9.59 -5.05
C ASN A 242 -9.68 -9.52 -5.28
N PHE A 243 -9.04 -8.47 -4.75
CA PHE A 243 -7.59 -8.27 -4.85
C PHE A 243 -6.86 -8.49 -3.51
N ARG A 244 -7.59 -8.72 -2.42
CA ARG A 244 -7.05 -9.16 -1.13
C ARG A 244 -7.34 -10.65 -0.94
N ASN A 245 -6.29 -11.41 -0.62
CA ASN A 245 -6.27 -12.86 -0.70
C ASN A 245 -6.91 -13.60 0.48
N ASP A 246 -6.83 -13.06 1.71
CA ASP A 246 -7.13 -13.77 2.96
C ASP A 246 -8.54 -14.39 3.00
N ARG A 247 -9.55 -13.71 2.44
CA ARG A 247 -10.95 -14.15 2.43
C ARG A 247 -11.44 -14.67 1.07
N ALA A 248 -10.62 -14.61 0.02
CA ALA A 248 -10.94 -15.14 -1.30
C ALA A 248 -10.48 -16.60 -1.47
N ARG A 249 -9.55 -17.04 -0.64
CA ARG A 249 -8.86 -18.32 -0.76
C ARG A 249 -9.81 -19.52 -0.71
N GLU A 250 -10.62 -19.65 0.32
CA GLU A 250 -11.45 -20.83 0.57
C GLU A 250 -12.51 -21.06 -0.51
N ILE A 251 -13.22 -20.02 -0.93
CA ILE A 251 -14.22 -20.16 -2.00
C ILE A 251 -13.55 -20.49 -3.35
N CYS A 252 -12.38 -19.92 -3.65
CA CYS A 252 -11.63 -20.25 -4.87
C CYS A 252 -11.06 -21.68 -4.82
N GLU A 253 -10.60 -22.14 -3.66
CA GLU A 253 -10.20 -23.53 -3.43
C GLU A 253 -11.37 -24.48 -3.72
N ALA A 254 -12.55 -24.18 -3.16
CA ALA A 254 -13.76 -24.97 -3.40
C ALA A 254 -14.20 -24.97 -4.87
N LEU A 255 -14.06 -23.84 -5.59
CA LEU A 255 -14.44 -23.73 -7.00
C LEU A 255 -13.48 -24.43 -7.94
N GLY A 256 -12.14 -24.27 -7.76
CA GLY A 256 -11.15 -24.58 -8.79
C GLY A 256 -10.13 -25.64 -8.45
N GLU A 257 -9.79 -25.89 -7.17
CA GLU A 257 -8.72 -26.84 -6.81
C GLU A 257 -9.14 -28.29 -7.03
N GLU A 258 -8.36 -29.04 -7.82
CA GLU A 258 -8.69 -30.44 -8.16
C GLU A 258 -8.73 -31.37 -6.95
N LYS A 259 -7.86 -31.14 -5.96
CA LYS A 259 -7.70 -31.97 -4.77
C LYS A 259 -8.60 -31.57 -3.58
N PHE A 260 -9.54 -30.65 -3.80
CA PHE A 260 -10.47 -30.22 -2.77
C PHE A 260 -11.33 -31.39 -2.24
N SER A 261 -11.42 -31.56 -0.93
CA SER A 261 -12.09 -32.69 -0.27
C SER A 261 -13.04 -32.33 0.86
N GLU A 262 -13.16 -31.06 1.22
CA GLU A 262 -13.92 -30.61 2.39
C GLU A 262 -15.43 -30.83 2.27
N PHE A 263 -15.95 -30.82 1.03
CA PHE A 263 -17.32 -31.26 0.71
C PHE A 263 -17.43 -31.79 -0.72
N LYS A 264 -18.49 -32.55 -0.99
CA LYS A 264 -18.74 -33.12 -2.33
C LYS A 264 -19.12 -32.03 -3.32
N ARG A 265 -18.50 -32.05 -4.49
CA ARG A 265 -18.80 -31.13 -5.60
C ARG A 265 -18.85 -31.89 -6.92
N PRO A 266 -19.60 -31.41 -7.94
CA PRO A 266 -19.74 -32.13 -9.20
C PRO A 266 -18.46 -32.10 -10.07
N PHE A 267 -17.69 -31.00 -10.03
CA PHE A 267 -16.45 -30.79 -10.80
C PHE A 267 -15.62 -29.66 -10.20
N ALA A 268 -14.40 -29.53 -10.68
CA ALA A 268 -13.56 -28.33 -10.49
C ALA A 268 -13.68 -27.43 -11.72
N ILE A 269 -13.80 -26.12 -11.50
CA ILE A 269 -13.81 -25.11 -12.57
C ILE A 269 -12.38 -24.90 -13.05
N LYS A 270 -12.12 -25.25 -14.33
CA LYS A 270 -10.78 -25.12 -14.91
C LYS A 270 -10.45 -23.73 -15.47
N ASN A 271 -11.49 -22.97 -15.79
CA ASN A 271 -11.36 -21.65 -16.41
C ASN A 271 -11.60 -20.55 -15.36
N LEU A 272 -10.89 -20.67 -14.21
CA LEU A 272 -10.93 -19.70 -13.12
C LEU A 272 -9.73 -18.77 -13.23
N ILE A 273 -10.00 -17.46 -13.26
CA ILE A 273 -9.00 -16.40 -13.18
C ILE A 273 -9.21 -15.61 -11.89
N THR A 274 -8.14 -15.27 -11.20
CA THR A 274 -8.17 -14.43 -10.01
C THR A 274 -7.52 -13.08 -10.27
N MET A 275 -7.98 -12.04 -9.60
CA MET A 275 -7.42 -10.71 -9.76
C MET A 275 -5.96 -10.65 -9.31
N THR A 276 -5.66 -11.24 -8.16
CA THR A 276 -4.32 -11.34 -7.58
C THR A 276 -4.03 -12.79 -7.17
N GLU A 277 -2.80 -13.08 -6.79
CA GLU A 277 -2.41 -14.38 -6.25
C GLU A 277 -2.98 -14.58 -4.83
N TYR A 278 -3.84 -15.59 -4.65
CA TYR A 278 -4.46 -15.88 -3.35
C TYR A 278 -3.70 -16.94 -2.55
N ASP A 279 -3.05 -17.87 -3.22
CA ASP A 279 -2.17 -18.86 -2.62
C ASP A 279 -1.12 -19.31 -3.65
N ALA A 280 0.14 -19.45 -3.22
CA ALA A 280 1.24 -19.86 -4.09
C ALA A 280 1.08 -21.30 -4.65
N ASN A 281 0.24 -22.13 -4.03
CA ASN A 281 -0.04 -23.48 -4.51
C ASN A 281 -1.16 -23.53 -5.55
N PHE A 282 -1.97 -22.49 -5.68
CA PHE A 282 -3.03 -22.41 -6.69
C PHE A 282 -2.42 -22.31 -8.09
N LYS A 283 -3.05 -22.99 -9.02
CA LYS A 283 -2.63 -23.00 -10.44
C LYS A 283 -3.58 -22.19 -11.32
N PHE A 284 -4.32 -21.28 -10.72
CA PHE A 284 -5.22 -20.39 -11.45
C PHE A 284 -4.41 -19.35 -12.21
N GLU A 285 -4.95 -18.89 -13.33
CA GLU A 285 -4.42 -17.69 -13.99
C GLU A 285 -4.65 -16.46 -13.11
N VAL A 286 -3.64 -15.60 -13.01
CA VAL A 286 -3.63 -14.39 -12.20
C VAL A 286 -3.44 -13.17 -13.08
N LEU A 287 -4.32 -12.16 -12.95
CA LEU A 287 -4.25 -10.95 -13.77
C LEU A 287 -3.12 -10.02 -13.31
N PHE A 288 -3.04 -9.75 -12.02
CA PHE A 288 -2.03 -8.87 -11.43
C PHE A 288 -1.11 -9.69 -10.52
N LYS A 289 -0.04 -10.21 -11.11
CA LYS A 289 0.96 -11.00 -10.38
C LYS A 289 1.76 -10.10 -9.44
N ASN A 290 2.14 -10.66 -8.29
CA ASN A 290 3.10 -10.03 -7.40
C ASN A 290 4.49 -10.13 -8.04
N GLU A 291 5.06 -8.99 -8.40
CA GLU A 291 6.42 -8.91 -8.91
C GLU A 291 7.37 -8.63 -7.74
N LYS A 292 8.48 -9.36 -7.70
CA LYS A 292 9.57 -9.00 -6.78
C LYS A 292 10.12 -7.64 -7.21
N ILE A 293 10.22 -6.73 -6.25
CA ILE A 293 10.88 -5.45 -6.47
C ILE A 293 12.37 -5.75 -6.65
N LYS A 294 12.89 -5.39 -7.81
CA LYS A 294 14.31 -5.55 -8.16
C LYS A 294 14.95 -4.18 -8.38
N ASN A 295 16.26 -4.16 -8.36
CA ASN A 295 17.04 -2.94 -8.55
C ASN A 295 16.65 -1.87 -7.52
N THR A 296 16.52 -2.28 -6.24
CA THR A 296 16.40 -1.33 -5.13
C THR A 296 17.71 -0.56 -4.96
N LEU A 297 17.68 0.58 -4.27
CA LEU A 297 18.87 1.37 -4.00
C LEU A 297 19.98 0.52 -3.34
N SER A 298 19.62 -0.30 -2.36
CA SER A 298 20.56 -1.20 -1.69
C SER A 298 21.18 -2.23 -2.64
N GLU A 299 20.37 -2.82 -3.54
CA GLU A 299 20.87 -3.78 -4.53
C GLU A 299 21.82 -3.13 -5.54
N VAL A 300 21.53 -1.92 -6.01
CA VAL A 300 22.39 -1.18 -6.95
C VAL A 300 23.73 -0.82 -6.29
N ILE A 301 23.69 -0.33 -5.04
CA ILE A 301 24.91 -0.01 -4.27
C ILE A 301 25.73 -1.27 -4.02
N ALA A 302 25.10 -2.38 -3.65
CA ALA A 302 25.75 -3.67 -3.45
C ALA A 302 26.38 -4.22 -4.74
N ALA A 303 25.68 -4.11 -5.88
CA ALA A 303 26.18 -4.54 -7.18
C ALA A 303 27.40 -3.74 -7.63
N ALA A 304 27.50 -2.46 -7.22
CA ALA A 304 28.69 -1.63 -7.42
C ALA A 304 29.86 -1.96 -6.48
N GLY A 305 29.70 -2.95 -5.56
CA GLY A 305 30.70 -3.35 -4.59
C GLY A 305 30.93 -2.36 -3.44
N LEU A 306 30.01 -1.39 -3.27
CA LEU A 306 30.10 -0.33 -2.27
C LEU A 306 29.52 -0.78 -0.93
N ARG A 307 30.04 -0.19 0.17
CA ARG A 307 29.61 -0.50 1.54
C ARG A 307 28.46 0.40 1.95
N GLN A 308 27.49 -0.17 2.65
CA GLN A 308 26.31 0.57 3.10
C GLN A 308 25.97 0.29 4.56
N LEU A 309 25.50 1.33 5.26
CA LEU A 309 25.02 1.27 6.63
C LEU A 309 23.55 1.68 6.67
N HIS A 310 22.72 0.81 7.27
CA HIS A 310 21.31 1.09 7.57
C HIS A 310 21.14 1.18 9.08
N THR A 311 20.62 2.28 9.59
CA THR A 311 20.44 2.48 11.04
C THR A 311 19.18 3.25 11.39
N ALA A 312 18.52 2.81 12.43
CA ALA A 312 17.41 3.48 13.06
C ALA A 312 17.21 2.93 14.48
N GLU A 313 16.36 3.57 15.25
CA GLU A 313 15.86 2.94 16.48
C GLU A 313 14.79 1.89 16.23
N THR A 314 14.46 1.07 17.25
CA THR A 314 13.61 -0.14 17.14
C THR A 314 12.33 0.10 16.33
N GLU A 315 11.63 1.21 16.59
CA GLU A 315 10.34 1.52 15.94
C GLU A 315 10.44 1.70 14.42
N LYS A 316 11.60 2.12 13.92
CA LYS A 316 11.82 2.42 12.50
C LYS A 316 12.93 1.55 11.85
N TYR A 317 13.42 0.54 12.56
CA TYR A 317 14.46 -0.34 12.02
C TYR A 317 13.99 -1.14 10.80
N ALA A 318 12.78 -1.71 10.86
CA ALA A 318 12.21 -2.44 9.72
C ALA A 318 12.00 -1.52 8.50
N HIS A 319 11.76 -0.22 8.72
CA HIS A 319 11.54 0.74 7.64
C HIS A 319 12.80 1.00 6.83
N VAL A 320 13.94 1.18 7.48
CA VAL A 320 15.24 1.37 6.78
C VAL A 320 15.89 0.05 6.34
N THR A 321 15.31 -1.10 6.62
CA THR A 321 15.81 -2.43 6.24
C THR A 321 14.82 -3.14 5.33
N PHE A 322 13.87 -3.87 5.88
CA PHE A 322 12.90 -4.69 5.14
C PHE A 322 12.11 -3.89 4.10
N PHE A 323 11.44 -2.80 4.50
CA PHE A 323 10.64 -2.00 3.57
C PHE A 323 11.50 -1.24 2.56
N PHE A 324 12.61 -0.65 2.99
CA PHE A 324 13.55 0.02 2.11
C PHE A 324 14.16 -0.92 1.07
N ASN A 325 14.37 -2.18 1.41
CA ASN A 325 14.87 -3.23 0.52
C ASN A 325 13.76 -3.93 -0.27
N GLY A 326 12.58 -3.30 -0.41
CA GLY A 326 11.50 -3.82 -1.24
C GLY A 326 10.80 -5.07 -0.70
N GLY A 327 10.78 -5.26 0.62
CA GLY A 327 10.18 -6.41 1.29
C GLY A 327 11.12 -7.62 1.40
N VAL A 328 12.44 -7.40 1.28
CA VAL A 328 13.47 -8.43 1.40
C VAL A 328 14.18 -8.29 2.75
N GLU A 329 14.16 -9.36 3.56
CA GLU A 329 14.79 -9.39 4.89
C GLU A 329 16.29 -9.66 4.80
N GLU A 330 16.72 -10.42 3.80
CA GLU A 330 18.12 -10.78 3.60
C GLU A 330 18.97 -9.53 3.38
N LEU A 331 20.18 -9.55 3.95
CA LEU A 331 21.17 -8.50 3.76
C LEU A 331 21.65 -8.43 2.31
N ALA A 332 21.68 -7.24 1.73
CA ALA A 332 22.41 -7.03 0.50
C ALA A 332 23.94 -7.21 0.74
N SER A 333 24.68 -7.48 -0.31
CA SER A 333 26.14 -7.58 -0.19
C SER A 333 26.72 -6.27 0.35
N ASN A 334 27.65 -6.37 1.29
CA ASN A 334 28.29 -5.22 1.94
C ASN A 334 27.33 -4.28 2.71
N GLU A 335 26.15 -4.77 3.09
CA GLU A 335 25.21 -4.08 3.96
C GLU A 335 25.52 -4.37 5.43
N THR A 336 25.59 -3.33 6.22
CA THR A 336 25.68 -3.38 7.68
C THR A 336 24.42 -2.76 8.28
N ARG A 337 23.81 -3.43 9.25
CA ARG A 337 22.63 -2.93 9.96
C ARG A 337 22.96 -2.65 11.41
N VAL A 338 22.59 -1.47 11.90
CA VAL A 338 22.75 -1.08 13.30
C VAL A 338 21.40 -0.69 13.88
N LEU A 339 20.88 -1.54 14.78
CA LEU A 339 19.65 -1.29 15.51
C LEU A 339 19.98 -0.59 16.82
N ILE A 340 19.36 0.55 17.08
CA ILE A 340 19.42 1.29 18.33
C ILE A 340 18.14 1.01 19.11
N PRO A 341 18.20 0.55 20.38
CA PRO A 341 16.99 0.31 21.18
C PRO A 341 16.21 1.60 21.40
N SER A 342 14.90 1.59 21.13
CA SER A 342 14.00 2.66 21.51
C SER A 342 13.84 2.73 23.04
N PRO A 343 13.51 3.90 23.61
CA PRO A 343 13.29 4.06 25.07
C PRO A 343 12.17 3.16 25.56
N LYS A 344 12.35 2.56 26.71
CA LYS A 344 11.34 1.72 27.38
C LYS A 344 10.37 2.59 28.20
N VAL A 345 9.54 3.36 27.53
CA VAL A 345 8.49 4.22 28.10
C VAL A 345 7.11 3.71 27.68
N LYS A 346 6.05 4.16 28.34
CA LYS A 346 4.68 3.77 27.96
C LYS A 346 4.24 4.45 26.68
N THR A 347 4.51 5.74 26.56
CA THR A 347 4.26 6.57 25.38
C THR A 347 5.46 7.49 25.17
N TYR A 348 5.78 7.80 23.92
CA TYR A 348 7.04 8.50 23.59
C TYR A 348 7.04 9.99 23.95
N ASP A 349 5.92 10.57 24.33
CA ASP A 349 5.88 11.92 24.91
C ASP A 349 6.51 12.00 26.31
N GLU A 350 6.67 10.86 27.02
CA GLU A 350 7.44 10.79 28.27
C GLU A 350 8.96 11.01 28.05
N LYS A 351 9.44 10.70 26.82
CA LYS A 351 10.84 10.88 26.40
C LYS A 351 10.91 11.28 24.93
N PRO A 352 10.58 12.54 24.57
CA PRO A 352 10.44 12.97 23.18
C PRO A 352 11.74 12.99 22.38
N GLU A 353 12.91 13.11 23.03
CA GLU A 353 14.20 12.94 22.37
C GLU A 353 14.44 11.51 21.88
N MET A 354 13.67 10.54 22.37
CA MET A 354 13.76 9.13 22.04
C MET A 354 15.22 8.62 22.07
N SER A 355 15.72 8.00 21.02
CA SER A 355 17.11 7.56 20.89
C SER A 355 17.86 8.35 19.81
N ALA A 356 17.43 9.58 19.48
CA ALA A 356 18.03 10.37 18.40
C ALA A 356 19.56 10.58 18.56
N ALA A 357 20.03 10.80 19.78
CA ALA A 357 21.46 11.00 20.05
C ALA A 357 22.28 9.73 19.78
N GLU A 358 21.76 8.56 20.13
CA GLU A 358 22.42 7.26 19.89
C GLU A 358 22.39 6.90 18.38
N VAL A 359 21.29 7.18 17.71
CA VAL A 359 21.18 7.04 16.25
C VAL A 359 22.19 7.96 15.55
N CYS A 360 22.27 9.22 15.98
CA CYS A 360 23.28 10.17 15.47
C CYS A 360 24.71 9.61 15.63
N LYS A 361 25.08 9.09 16.80
CA LYS A 361 26.40 8.47 17.03
C LYS A 361 26.68 7.30 16.09
N ALA A 362 25.66 6.48 15.77
CA ALA A 362 25.81 5.39 14.80
C ALA A 362 26.15 5.92 13.40
N VAL A 363 25.47 7.01 12.96
CA VAL A 363 25.76 7.69 11.70
C VAL A 363 27.18 8.27 11.69
N LEU A 364 27.56 9.00 12.76
CA LEU A 364 28.91 9.59 12.89
C LEU A 364 29.98 8.50 12.83
N LYS A 365 29.76 7.36 13.49
CA LYS A 365 30.64 6.20 13.42
C LYS A 365 30.68 5.61 12.00
N GLY A 366 29.57 5.49 11.33
CA GLY A 366 29.50 5.04 9.93
C GLY A 366 30.35 5.89 9.00
N MET A 367 30.36 7.21 9.20
CA MET A 367 31.26 8.12 8.46
C MET A 367 32.72 7.91 8.82
N ASP A 368 33.05 7.63 10.09
CA ASP A 368 34.45 7.32 10.50
C ASP A 368 34.91 5.97 9.93
N ASP A 369 34.04 5.00 9.86
CA ASP A 369 34.25 3.69 9.24
C ASP A 369 34.27 3.77 7.69
N GLU A 370 34.09 4.97 7.14
CA GLU A 370 34.14 5.25 5.70
C GLU A 370 33.07 4.46 4.88
N GLN A 371 31.86 4.31 5.37
CA GLN A 371 30.75 3.76 4.60
C GLN A 371 30.49 4.61 3.34
N ASP A 372 30.23 3.97 2.20
CA ASP A 372 29.99 4.68 0.94
C ASP A 372 28.58 5.27 0.88
N PHE A 373 27.62 4.56 1.49
CA PHE A 373 26.24 4.99 1.65
C PHE A 373 25.76 4.77 3.10
N ILE A 374 25.01 5.73 3.63
CA ILE A 374 24.38 5.62 4.94
C ILE A 374 22.91 6.01 4.78
N VAL A 375 22.00 5.15 5.21
CA VAL A 375 20.59 5.51 5.40
C VAL A 375 20.23 5.47 6.87
N VAL A 376 19.56 6.52 7.33
CA VAL A 376 19.13 6.67 8.73
C VAL A 376 17.72 7.21 8.81
N ASN A 377 16.96 6.69 9.77
CA ASN A 377 15.64 7.22 10.13
C ASN A 377 15.66 7.72 11.58
N PHE A 378 15.17 8.96 11.78
CA PHE A 378 14.87 9.55 13.07
C PHE A 378 13.36 9.48 13.32
N ALA A 379 12.94 8.62 14.23
CA ALA A 379 11.55 8.28 14.50
C ALA A 379 10.73 9.36 15.21
N ASN A 380 11.38 10.40 15.72
CA ASN A 380 10.87 11.31 16.72
C ASN A 380 9.57 12.04 16.31
N GLY A 381 9.55 12.63 15.11
CA GLY A 381 8.39 13.42 14.63
C GLY A 381 7.13 12.58 14.55
N ASP A 382 7.23 11.37 14.03
CA ASP A 382 6.12 10.44 13.89
C ASP A 382 5.68 9.85 15.22
N MET A 383 6.59 9.19 15.93
CA MET A 383 6.26 8.45 17.15
C MET A 383 5.73 9.35 18.28
N VAL A 384 6.29 10.56 18.41
CA VAL A 384 5.81 11.53 19.39
C VAL A 384 4.55 12.23 18.88
N GLY A 385 4.46 12.50 17.58
CA GLY A 385 3.26 13.06 16.93
C GLY A 385 2.02 12.22 17.19
N HIS A 386 2.13 10.89 17.10
CA HIS A 386 1.06 9.94 17.40
C HIS A 386 0.51 10.02 18.84
N THR A 387 1.26 10.60 19.77
CA THR A 387 0.78 10.80 21.16
C THR A 387 -0.19 11.97 21.28
N GLY A 388 -0.22 12.88 20.29
CA GLY A 388 -0.99 14.11 20.30
C GLY A 388 -0.47 15.17 21.28
N ASN A 389 0.66 14.92 21.94
CA ASN A 389 1.25 15.88 22.89
C ASN A 389 2.11 16.90 22.15
N TYR A 390 1.53 18.08 21.89
CA TYR A 390 2.14 19.14 21.11
C TYR A 390 3.49 19.61 21.66
N GLU A 391 3.59 19.82 22.99
CA GLU A 391 4.83 20.27 23.63
C GLU A 391 5.94 19.21 23.56
N ALA A 392 5.58 17.94 23.61
CA ALA A 392 6.53 16.85 23.42
C ALA A 392 6.98 16.77 21.96
N ALA A 393 6.09 16.96 20.99
CA ALA A 393 6.44 16.97 19.58
C ALA A 393 7.41 18.10 19.20
N ILE A 394 7.26 19.29 19.81
CA ILE A 394 8.25 20.37 19.68
C ILE A 394 9.64 19.90 20.11
N LYS A 395 9.76 19.26 21.28
CA LYS A 395 11.03 18.74 21.80
C LYS A 395 11.59 17.62 20.92
N ALA A 396 10.71 16.80 20.35
CA ALA A 396 11.09 15.74 19.40
C ALA A 396 11.76 16.34 18.16
N VAL A 397 11.19 17.37 17.56
CA VAL A 397 11.78 18.10 16.43
C VAL A 397 13.11 18.75 16.81
N GLU A 398 13.19 19.39 17.99
CA GLU A 398 14.44 20.00 18.49
C GLU A 398 15.56 18.98 18.66
N ALA A 399 15.26 17.75 19.13
CA ALA A 399 16.25 16.67 19.23
C ALA A 399 16.76 16.20 17.87
N VAL A 400 15.88 16.11 16.88
CA VAL A 400 16.25 15.79 15.49
C VAL A 400 17.13 16.89 14.90
N ASP A 401 16.75 18.17 15.10
CA ASP A 401 17.54 19.31 14.62
C ASP A 401 18.97 19.30 15.16
N MET A 402 19.17 18.98 16.45
CA MET A 402 20.51 18.85 17.03
C MET A 402 21.31 17.74 16.36
N ALA A 403 20.73 16.56 16.16
CA ALA A 403 21.37 15.44 15.48
C ALA A 403 21.77 15.81 14.04
N LEU A 404 20.89 16.48 13.31
CA LEU A 404 21.17 16.99 11.96
C LEU A 404 22.36 17.94 11.93
N GLY A 405 22.51 18.80 12.93
CA GLY A 405 23.63 19.72 13.04
C GLY A 405 24.98 19.00 13.18
N GLU A 406 25.04 17.96 14.02
CA GLU A 406 26.24 17.14 14.21
C GLU A 406 26.60 16.36 12.95
N ILE A 407 25.59 15.71 12.33
CA ILE A 407 25.77 14.96 11.08
C ILE A 407 26.26 15.89 9.96
N TYR A 408 25.61 17.05 9.80
CA TYR A 408 25.99 18.05 8.80
C TYR A 408 27.44 18.52 8.94
N ALA A 409 27.86 18.83 10.17
CA ALA A 409 29.24 19.26 10.43
C ALA A 409 30.27 18.20 10.00
N LYS A 410 29.99 16.93 10.39
CA LYS A 410 30.92 15.83 10.06
C LYS A 410 30.82 15.43 8.57
N ALA A 411 29.65 15.52 7.94
CA ALA A 411 29.50 15.27 6.51
C ALA A 411 30.35 16.24 5.68
N LYS A 412 30.38 17.52 6.06
CA LYS A 412 31.29 18.52 5.43
C LYS A 412 32.75 18.19 5.65
N GLU A 413 33.14 17.82 6.88
CA GLU A 413 34.53 17.44 7.20
C GLU A 413 34.99 16.23 6.37
N LYS A 414 34.13 15.22 6.24
CA LYS A 414 34.43 13.96 5.56
C LYS A 414 34.05 13.92 4.08
N ASN A 415 33.58 15.04 3.53
CA ASN A 415 33.15 15.19 2.14
C ASN A 415 32.03 14.19 1.73
N TYR A 416 31.03 14.05 2.57
CA TYR A 416 29.80 13.34 2.22
C TYR A 416 28.79 14.29 1.58
N ALA A 417 28.13 13.84 0.52
CA ALA A 417 26.87 14.44 0.08
C ALA A 417 25.75 14.02 1.03
N MET A 418 24.70 14.83 1.17
CA MET A 418 23.62 14.57 2.10
C MET A 418 22.27 14.89 1.48
N ILE A 419 21.32 13.97 1.59
CA ILE A 419 19.92 14.19 1.32
C ILE A 419 19.17 14.08 2.64
N ILE A 420 18.34 15.07 2.96
CA ILE A 420 17.44 15.07 4.12
C ILE A 420 16.02 15.14 3.60
N THR A 421 15.16 14.23 4.04
CA THR A 421 13.74 14.22 3.69
C THR A 421 12.90 13.65 4.83
N SER A 422 11.60 13.53 4.63
CA SER A 422 10.69 12.72 5.46
C SER A 422 9.93 11.76 4.55
N ASP A 423 9.32 10.75 5.12
CA ASP A 423 8.52 9.74 4.41
C ASP A 423 7.03 10.08 4.38
N HIS A 424 6.54 10.86 5.34
CA HIS A 424 5.19 11.45 5.43
C HIS A 424 5.19 12.57 6.47
N GLY A 425 4.06 13.28 6.60
CA GLY A 425 3.83 14.25 7.65
C GLY A 425 3.06 13.67 8.83
N ASN A 426 3.20 14.27 10.01
CA ASN A 426 2.47 13.99 11.24
C ASN A 426 2.46 15.24 12.16
N CYS A 427 3.63 15.65 12.66
CA CYS A 427 3.75 16.67 13.73
C CYS A 427 3.51 18.12 13.26
N GLU A 428 3.34 18.37 11.98
CA GLU A 428 3.04 19.70 11.44
C GLU A 428 1.55 20.07 11.53
N GLU A 429 0.67 19.12 11.93
CA GLU A 429 -0.74 19.38 12.20
C GLU A 429 -1.26 18.45 13.30
N MET A 430 -1.17 18.91 14.57
CA MET A 430 -1.53 18.11 15.73
C MET A 430 -2.95 18.40 16.27
N ARG A 431 -3.65 19.37 15.68
CA ARG A 431 -5.07 19.65 15.94
C ARG A 431 -5.72 20.12 14.66
N ASP A 432 -6.98 19.75 14.48
CA ASP A 432 -7.79 20.25 13.37
C ASP A 432 -8.27 21.70 13.57
N SER A 433 -9.03 22.19 12.61
CA SER A 433 -9.59 23.57 12.65
C SER A 433 -10.59 23.80 13.79
N SER A 434 -11.20 22.74 14.34
CA SER A 434 -12.11 22.78 15.49
C SER A 434 -11.37 22.73 16.83
N GLY A 435 -10.07 22.39 16.82
CA GLY A 435 -9.23 22.21 18.00
C GLY A 435 -9.21 20.77 18.52
N GLU A 436 -9.84 19.84 17.81
CA GLU A 436 -9.79 18.41 18.11
C GLU A 436 -8.39 17.85 17.87
N LEU A 437 -7.98 16.91 18.72
CA LEU A 437 -6.65 16.32 18.70
C LEU A 437 -6.49 15.42 17.46
N LEU A 438 -5.41 15.62 16.71
CA LEU A 438 -5.00 14.74 15.61
C LEU A 438 -3.77 13.93 16.05
N THR A 439 -3.83 12.63 15.82
CA THR A 439 -2.76 11.67 16.13
C THR A 439 -2.38 10.81 14.92
N ASN A 440 -2.95 11.10 13.77
CA ASN A 440 -2.73 10.38 12.51
C ASN A 440 -1.78 11.17 11.60
N HIS A 441 -1.28 10.50 10.57
CA HIS A 441 -0.48 11.15 9.55
C HIS A 441 -1.28 12.21 8.81
N THR A 442 -0.58 13.05 8.06
CA THR A 442 -1.16 14.11 7.24
C THR A 442 -0.99 13.83 5.74
N THR A 443 -1.63 14.63 4.91
CA THR A 443 -1.45 14.59 3.45
C THR A 443 -0.53 15.72 2.95
N TYR A 444 0.10 16.45 3.85
CA TYR A 444 1.03 17.53 3.45
C TYR A 444 2.29 16.95 2.79
N ASP A 445 2.84 17.73 1.86
CA ASP A 445 4.16 17.46 1.28
C ASP A 445 5.24 17.57 2.36
N VAL A 446 6.38 16.93 2.14
CA VAL A 446 7.54 17.01 3.03
C VAL A 446 8.70 17.78 2.38
N PHE A 447 9.64 18.25 3.19
CA PHE A 447 10.84 18.93 2.69
C PHE A 447 11.86 17.92 2.17
N CYS A 448 12.59 18.32 1.12
CA CYS A 448 13.78 17.62 0.65
C CYS A 448 14.94 18.63 0.50
N PHE A 449 16.06 18.36 1.13
CA PHE A 449 17.30 19.15 1.04
C PHE A 449 18.40 18.29 0.43
N VAL A 450 19.21 18.86 -0.48
CA VAL A 450 20.36 18.16 -1.05
C VAL A 450 21.61 19.03 -0.91
N MET A 451 22.53 18.58 -0.05
CA MET A 451 23.85 19.17 0.10
C MET A 451 24.86 18.36 -0.72
N ALA A 452 25.26 18.88 -1.86
CA ALA A 452 26.28 18.29 -2.71
C ALA A 452 26.87 19.33 -3.65
N ASP A 453 28.11 19.14 -4.05
CA ASP A 453 28.76 20.00 -5.03
C ASP A 453 28.04 19.90 -6.40
N GLY A 454 27.79 21.06 -7.01
CA GLY A 454 27.16 21.14 -8.32
C GLY A 454 25.63 21.11 -8.33
N VAL A 455 24.97 20.78 -7.22
CA VAL A 455 23.50 20.88 -7.08
C VAL A 455 23.14 22.29 -6.67
N LYS A 456 22.36 23.00 -7.49
CA LYS A 456 21.94 24.39 -7.25
C LYS A 456 20.44 24.53 -7.03
N GLU A 457 19.65 23.68 -7.66
CA GLU A 457 18.20 23.72 -7.62
C GLU A 457 17.63 22.29 -7.60
N LEU A 458 16.48 22.12 -6.97
CA LEU A 458 15.73 20.88 -6.95
C LEU A 458 14.36 21.09 -7.59
N LYS A 459 13.91 20.09 -8.33
CA LYS A 459 12.51 20.01 -8.79
C LYS A 459 11.63 19.52 -7.64
N ASN A 460 10.38 19.92 -7.59
CA ASN A 460 9.39 19.24 -6.79
C ASN A 460 9.16 17.84 -7.36
N GLY A 461 8.90 16.86 -6.49
CA GLY A 461 8.74 15.47 -6.91
C GLY A 461 7.97 14.64 -5.90
N GLY A 462 8.31 13.37 -5.80
CA GLY A 462 7.79 12.40 -4.85
C GLY A 462 8.92 11.59 -4.20
N LEU A 463 8.55 10.71 -3.27
CA LEU A 463 9.50 9.83 -2.59
C LEU A 463 10.25 8.90 -3.55
N ASN A 464 9.63 8.55 -4.67
CA ASN A 464 10.21 7.77 -5.78
C ASN A 464 11.41 8.42 -6.45
N ASN A 465 11.60 9.73 -6.29
CA ASN A 465 12.74 10.46 -6.85
C ASN A 465 13.99 10.47 -5.94
N ILE A 466 13.90 9.91 -4.72
CA ILE A 466 15.00 9.94 -3.74
C ILE A 466 16.12 8.96 -4.14
N ALA A 467 15.81 7.66 -4.36
CA ALA A 467 16.83 6.69 -4.76
C ALA A 467 17.60 7.11 -6.03
N PRO A 468 16.93 7.52 -7.13
CA PRO A 468 17.65 7.99 -8.32
C PRO A 468 18.49 9.25 -8.04
N SER A 469 18.08 10.12 -7.11
CA SER A 469 18.89 11.27 -6.67
C SER A 469 20.14 10.83 -5.90
N VAL A 470 20.02 9.84 -5.02
CA VAL A 470 21.18 9.23 -4.33
C VAL A 470 22.15 8.61 -5.33
N LEU A 471 21.64 7.78 -6.26
CA LEU A 471 22.49 7.14 -7.27
C LEU A 471 23.21 8.16 -8.16
N LYS A 472 22.52 9.23 -8.54
CA LYS A 472 23.12 10.33 -9.32
C LYS A 472 24.24 11.02 -8.54
N LEU A 473 24.08 11.30 -7.23
CA LEU A 473 25.16 11.85 -6.39
C LEU A 473 26.32 10.89 -6.31
N MET A 474 26.08 9.60 -6.15
CA MET A 474 27.13 8.57 -6.06
C MET A 474 27.83 8.31 -7.42
N GLY A 475 27.31 8.86 -8.52
CA GLY A 475 27.84 8.62 -9.87
C GLY A 475 27.56 7.20 -10.37
N LEU A 476 26.47 6.59 -9.91
CA LEU A 476 26.02 5.26 -10.31
C LEU A 476 24.92 5.38 -11.38
N GLU A 477 24.80 4.34 -12.21
CA GLU A 477 23.74 4.25 -13.21
C GLU A 477 22.38 4.09 -12.52
N ILE A 478 21.38 4.85 -12.98
CA ILE A 478 20.01 4.76 -12.51
C ILE A 478 19.31 3.65 -13.31
N PRO A 479 18.81 2.58 -12.67
CA PRO A 479 18.05 1.54 -13.35
C PRO A 479 16.84 2.09 -14.11
N ALA A 480 16.49 1.45 -15.23
CA ALA A 480 15.36 1.87 -16.09
C ALA A 480 14.00 1.79 -15.38
N GLU A 481 13.91 0.99 -14.33
CA GLU A 481 12.70 0.85 -13.51
C GLU A 481 12.52 1.99 -12.50
N MET A 482 13.57 2.76 -12.21
CA MET A 482 13.50 3.92 -11.32
C MET A 482 13.03 5.17 -12.08
N ASP A 483 12.39 6.06 -11.36
CA ASP A 483 11.99 7.37 -11.86
C ASP A 483 13.20 8.32 -11.98
N GLU A 484 12.96 9.58 -12.37
CA GLU A 484 14.03 10.57 -12.55
C GLU A 484 14.56 11.11 -11.20
N ALA A 485 15.80 11.58 -11.17
CA ALA A 485 16.35 12.33 -10.04
C ALA A 485 15.74 13.74 -9.94
N LEU A 486 15.78 14.34 -8.73
CA LEU A 486 15.24 15.68 -8.44
C LEU A 486 16.03 16.84 -9.06
N PHE A 487 17.23 16.59 -9.58
CA PHE A 487 18.12 17.62 -10.14
C PHE A 487 18.89 17.13 -11.37
#